data_bd6d988aa59a8ed97a30e586b98cfaf7
#
_entry.id   bd6d988aa59a8ed97a30e586b98cfaf7
#
_cell.length_a   1.000
_cell.length_b   1.000
_cell.length_c   1.000
_cell.angle_alpha   90.00
_cell.angle_beta   90.00
_cell.angle_gamma   90.00
#
_symmetry.space_group_name_H-M   'P 1'
#
loop_
_entity.id
_entity.type
_entity.pdbx_description
1 polymer ?
#
loop_
_entity_poly.entity_id
_entity_poly.type
_entity_poly.pdbx_seq_one_letter_code
_entity_poly.pdbx_strand_id
1 'polypeptide(L)'
;MDAQALLTPEAGPALGQSRAHVLDLLRAAGSPAGVQEIAGRAGLHPNTARFHLDALVDAGLAARAPRERTTPGRPSMAYRAVEGGAPAGRRRYRLLAEMLTSLIAGVMPKPGEAAAEAGREWGRYLTEQPPPYQRLGASEAVERLTATLEEVGFAPEAVAGGTPYQLRLRRCPFREVAENHQDVICQLHLGLMQGALAQMRAPVTADRLEPFVEPSLCIAYLATPQSQASTGS
;
A
#
# COMPACT_ATOMS: atom_id res chain seq x y z
N MET A 1 -1.66 -13.40 22.86
CA MET A 1 -2.23 -12.70 21.70
C MET A 1 -3.74 -12.92 21.74
N ASP A 2 -4.52 -11.85 21.86
CA ASP A 2 -5.97 -11.95 22.03
C ASP A 2 -6.62 -12.14 20.65
N ALA A 3 -7.13 -13.36 20.39
CA ALA A 3 -7.80 -13.70 19.14
C ALA A 3 -9.05 -12.81 18.89
N GLN A 4 -9.63 -12.25 19.94
CA GLN A 4 -10.78 -11.36 19.88
C GLN A 4 -10.40 -10.01 19.25
N ALA A 5 -9.19 -9.50 19.48
CA ALA A 5 -8.70 -8.24 18.92
C ALA A 5 -8.55 -8.29 17.38
N LEU A 6 -8.26 -9.47 16.81
CA LEU A 6 -8.16 -9.68 15.37
C LEU A 6 -9.52 -9.68 14.66
N LEU A 7 -10.61 -9.80 15.41
CA LEU A 7 -11.98 -9.89 14.88
C LEU A 7 -12.75 -8.57 15.01
N THR A 8 -12.20 -7.56 15.71
CA THR A 8 -12.86 -6.24 15.83
C THR A 8 -12.85 -5.49 14.50
N PRO A 9 -13.94 -4.79 14.14
CA PRO A 9 -13.95 -3.95 12.94
C PRO A 9 -13.05 -2.73 13.17
N GLU A 10 -11.87 -2.75 12.56
CA GLU A 10 -11.04 -1.55 12.52
C GLU A 10 -11.67 -0.50 11.61
N ALA A 11 -11.60 0.77 12.02
CA ALA A 11 -11.89 1.89 11.14
C ALA A 11 -10.93 1.81 9.97
N GLY A 12 -11.44 1.54 8.77
CA GLY A 12 -10.66 1.58 7.54
C GLY A 12 -9.97 2.94 7.38
N PRO A 13 -9.00 3.07 6.45
CA PRO A 13 -8.34 4.34 6.20
C PRO A 13 -9.38 5.44 6.04
N ALA A 14 -9.18 6.57 6.72
CA ALA A 14 -10.11 7.68 6.70
C ALA A 14 -10.43 8.04 5.23
N LEU A 15 -11.66 7.78 4.83
CA LEU A 15 -12.15 8.15 3.50
C LEU A 15 -12.14 9.68 3.43
N GLY A 16 -11.60 10.26 2.35
CA GLY A 16 -11.76 11.68 2.09
C GLY A 16 -13.25 12.05 2.14
N GLN A 17 -13.59 13.24 2.64
CA GLN A 17 -14.98 13.68 2.88
C GLN A 17 -15.93 13.37 1.73
N SER A 18 -15.54 13.67 0.49
CA SER A 18 -16.37 13.41 -0.70
C SER A 18 -16.64 11.93 -0.92
N ARG A 19 -15.67 11.06 -0.66
CA ARG A 19 -15.82 9.61 -0.81
C ARG A 19 -16.68 9.01 0.31
N ALA A 20 -16.54 9.50 1.53
CA ALA A 20 -17.40 9.12 2.65
C ALA A 20 -18.84 9.50 2.37
N HIS A 21 -19.08 10.72 1.88
CA HIS A 21 -20.41 11.19 1.50
C HIS A 21 -21.04 10.33 0.39
N VAL A 22 -20.29 9.96 -0.65
CA VAL A 22 -20.76 9.06 -1.71
C VAL A 22 -21.14 7.68 -1.14
N LEU A 23 -20.38 7.15 -0.19
CA LEU A 23 -20.69 5.87 0.48
C LEU A 23 -21.98 5.97 1.29
N ASP A 24 -22.19 7.06 2.02
CA ASP A 24 -23.39 7.27 2.83
C ASP A 24 -24.64 7.40 1.93
N LEU A 25 -24.51 8.06 0.79
CA LEU A 25 -25.59 8.12 -0.22
C LEU A 25 -25.93 6.75 -0.81
N LEU A 26 -24.91 5.90 -1.06
CA LEU A 26 -25.14 4.51 -1.49
C LEU A 26 -25.85 3.68 -0.42
N ARG A 27 -25.47 3.83 0.85
CA ARG A 27 -26.13 3.17 1.97
C ARG A 27 -27.58 3.60 2.11
N ALA A 28 -27.82 4.91 2.02
CA ALA A 28 -29.16 5.49 2.10
C ALA A 28 -30.06 5.12 0.90
N ALA A 29 -29.48 4.72 -0.25
CA ALA A 29 -30.26 4.31 -1.41
C ALA A 29 -30.98 2.97 -1.22
N GLY A 30 -30.46 2.07 -0.37
CA GLY A 30 -31.06 0.75 -0.06
C GLY A 30 -31.14 -0.22 -1.27
N SER A 31 -30.86 0.26 -2.47
CA SER A 31 -30.89 -0.46 -3.75
C SER A 31 -29.75 -0.03 -4.66
N PRO A 32 -29.39 -0.82 -5.71
CA PRO A 32 -28.32 -0.43 -6.63
C PRO A 32 -28.63 0.92 -7.32
N ALA A 33 -27.77 1.92 -7.13
CA ALA A 33 -27.90 3.28 -7.67
C ALA A 33 -26.92 3.50 -8.83
N GLY A 34 -27.38 4.26 -9.86
CA GLY A 34 -26.56 4.61 -11.01
C GLY A 34 -25.63 5.79 -10.73
N VAL A 35 -24.57 5.94 -11.55
CA VAL A 35 -23.62 7.06 -11.44
C VAL A 35 -24.31 8.42 -11.47
N GLN A 36 -25.26 8.62 -12.40
CA GLN A 36 -25.98 9.90 -12.56
C GLN A 36 -26.82 10.25 -11.32
N GLU A 37 -27.45 9.25 -10.73
CA GLU A 37 -28.25 9.38 -9.52
C GLU A 37 -27.41 9.81 -8.33
N ILE A 38 -26.29 9.12 -8.10
CA ILE A 38 -25.36 9.44 -7.01
C ILE A 38 -24.69 10.80 -7.26
N ALA A 39 -24.32 11.11 -8.51
CA ALA A 39 -23.75 12.40 -8.87
C ALA A 39 -24.71 13.56 -8.54
N GLY A 40 -25.98 13.44 -8.93
CA GLY A 40 -27.01 14.44 -8.62
C GLY A 40 -27.23 14.63 -7.13
N ARG A 41 -27.30 13.52 -6.37
CA ARG A 41 -27.50 13.56 -4.90
C ARG A 41 -26.27 14.12 -4.16
N ALA A 42 -25.06 13.85 -4.68
CA ALA A 42 -23.81 14.32 -4.07
C ALA A 42 -23.40 15.74 -4.50
N GLY A 43 -24.10 16.34 -5.46
CA GLY A 43 -23.69 17.61 -6.07
C GLY A 43 -22.37 17.52 -6.85
N LEU A 44 -22.06 16.33 -7.41
CA LEU A 44 -20.80 16.06 -8.11
C LEU A 44 -21.02 15.92 -9.63
N HIS A 45 -19.98 16.21 -10.40
CA HIS A 45 -19.97 15.83 -11.81
C HIS A 45 -19.99 14.29 -11.94
N PRO A 46 -20.68 13.69 -12.94
CA PRO A 46 -20.78 12.24 -13.10
C PRO A 46 -19.44 11.50 -13.14
N ASN A 47 -18.42 12.08 -13.77
CA ASN A 47 -17.07 11.48 -13.81
C ASN A 47 -16.43 11.45 -12.42
N THR A 48 -16.60 12.48 -11.61
CA THR A 48 -16.10 12.54 -10.23
C THR A 48 -16.84 11.54 -9.34
N ALA A 49 -18.16 11.43 -9.47
CA ALA A 49 -18.95 10.43 -8.76
C ALA A 49 -18.51 9.02 -9.15
N ARG A 50 -18.28 8.74 -10.44
CA ARG A 50 -17.76 7.46 -10.92
C ARG A 50 -16.39 7.14 -10.32
N PHE A 51 -15.47 8.09 -10.31
CA PHE A 51 -14.15 7.93 -9.70
C PHE A 51 -14.26 7.53 -8.22
N HIS A 52 -15.14 8.18 -7.45
CA HIS A 52 -15.36 7.80 -6.05
C HIS A 52 -16.03 6.44 -5.89
N LEU A 53 -17.01 6.11 -6.75
CA LEU A 53 -17.71 4.83 -6.73
C LEU A 53 -16.75 3.66 -7.07
N ASP A 54 -15.90 3.82 -8.08
CA ASP A 54 -14.90 2.82 -8.44
C ASP A 54 -13.87 2.64 -7.31
N ALA A 55 -13.39 3.72 -6.70
CA ALA A 55 -12.52 3.65 -5.54
C ALA A 55 -13.17 2.98 -4.30
N LEU A 56 -14.50 3.12 -4.14
CA LEU A 56 -15.23 2.38 -3.10
C LEU A 56 -15.36 0.89 -3.44
N VAL A 57 -15.48 0.52 -4.72
CA VAL A 57 -15.45 -0.87 -5.17
C VAL A 57 -14.08 -1.48 -4.92
N ASP A 58 -13.01 -0.79 -5.28
CA ASP A 58 -11.63 -1.23 -5.03
C ASP A 58 -11.34 -1.36 -3.53
N ALA A 59 -11.94 -0.49 -2.72
CA ALA A 59 -11.90 -0.59 -1.27
C ALA A 59 -12.83 -1.69 -0.70
N GLY A 60 -13.68 -2.33 -1.52
CA GLY A 60 -14.66 -3.34 -1.10
C GLY A 60 -15.80 -2.79 -0.25
N LEU A 61 -16.02 -1.48 -0.27
CA LEU A 61 -17.11 -0.79 0.42
C LEU A 61 -18.36 -0.67 -0.46
N ALA A 62 -18.20 -0.86 -1.77
CA ALA A 62 -19.27 -0.97 -2.74
C ALA A 62 -19.06 -2.16 -3.67
N ALA A 63 -20.11 -2.61 -4.33
CA ALA A 63 -20.07 -3.61 -5.38
C ALA A 63 -20.77 -3.09 -6.63
N ARG A 64 -20.24 -3.45 -7.81
CA ARG A 64 -20.94 -3.24 -9.09
C ARG A 64 -22.06 -4.23 -9.20
N ALA A 65 -23.24 -3.77 -9.65
CA ALA A 65 -24.41 -4.59 -9.90
C ALA A 65 -24.97 -4.27 -11.29
N PRO A 66 -25.44 -5.26 -12.05
CA PRO A 66 -26.19 -4.98 -13.28
C PRO A 66 -27.50 -4.27 -12.88
N ARG A 67 -27.88 -3.24 -13.63
CA ARG A 67 -29.17 -2.59 -13.46
C ARG A 67 -30.19 -3.28 -14.36
N GLU A 68 -31.27 -3.79 -13.78
CA GLU A 68 -32.41 -4.25 -14.58
C GLU A 68 -32.96 -3.08 -15.40
N ARG A 69 -33.26 -3.34 -16.66
CA ARG A 69 -33.71 -2.32 -17.61
C ARG A 69 -35.15 -2.56 -18.04
N THR A 70 -35.85 -1.45 -18.12
CA THR A 70 -37.20 -1.40 -18.72
C THR A 70 -37.16 -0.96 -20.19
N THR A 71 -35.98 -0.58 -20.74
CA THR A 71 -35.84 -0.06 -22.12
C THR A 71 -34.59 -0.62 -22.82
N PRO A 72 -34.61 -0.84 -24.17
CA PRO A 72 -33.46 -1.30 -24.94
C PRO A 72 -32.29 -0.30 -24.93
N GLY A 73 -31.06 -0.78 -24.88
CA GLY A 73 -29.82 0.01 -24.95
C GLY A 73 -28.66 -0.65 -24.19
N ARG A 74 -27.44 -0.02 -24.17
CA ARG A 74 -26.24 -0.55 -23.51
C ARG A 74 -26.48 -0.72 -22.00
N PRO A 75 -26.12 -1.88 -21.38
CA PRO A 75 -26.29 -2.09 -19.94
C PRO A 75 -25.65 -0.97 -19.12
N SER A 76 -26.41 -0.33 -18.24
CA SER A 76 -25.88 0.67 -17.33
C SER A 76 -25.43 -0.05 -16.05
N MET A 77 -24.21 0.27 -15.62
CA MET A 77 -23.70 -0.22 -14.33
C MET A 77 -24.33 0.57 -13.19
N ALA A 78 -24.77 -0.14 -12.18
CA ALA A 78 -25.17 0.43 -10.89
C ALA A 78 -24.18 0.00 -9.79
N TYR A 79 -24.22 0.68 -8.68
CA TYR A 79 -23.38 0.43 -7.51
C TYR A 79 -24.30 0.25 -6.30
N ARG A 80 -23.94 -0.66 -5.41
CA ARG A 80 -24.60 -0.82 -4.12
C ARG A 80 -23.56 -0.81 -3.01
N ALA A 81 -23.90 -0.28 -1.84
CA ALA A 81 -23.05 -0.41 -0.67
C ALA A 81 -22.95 -1.88 -0.24
N VAL A 82 -21.80 -2.29 0.25
CA VAL A 82 -21.61 -3.60 0.88
C VAL A 82 -21.92 -3.46 2.37
N GLU A 83 -22.95 -4.14 2.84
CA GLU A 83 -23.33 -4.15 4.25
C GLU A 83 -22.24 -4.83 5.09
N GLY A 84 -21.89 -4.20 6.22
CA GLY A 84 -20.86 -4.73 7.12
C GLY A 84 -19.43 -4.30 6.85
N GLY A 85 -19.20 -3.49 5.89
CA GLY A 85 -18.25 -2.46 5.49
C GLY A 85 -16.78 -2.55 5.70
N ALA A 86 -16.11 -3.58 6.03
CA ALA A 86 -14.74 -3.84 5.54
C ALA A 86 -14.79 -5.13 4.74
N PRO A 87 -14.11 -5.22 3.57
CA PRO A 87 -14.19 -6.44 2.79
C PRO A 87 -13.79 -7.62 3.66
N ALA A 88 -14.67 -8.62 3.74
CA ALA A 88 -14.37 -9.87 4.44
C ALA A 88 -13.03 -10.50 3.97
N GLY A 89 -12.60 -10.17 2.73
CA GLY A 89 -11.30 -10.52 2.19
C GLY A 89 -10.14 -9.86 2.92
N ARG A 90 -10.21 -8.58 3.25
CA ARG A 90 -9.10 -7.85 3.90
C ARG A 90 -8.81 -8.39 5.31
N ARG A 91 -9.84 -8.72 6.09
CA ARG A 91 -9.68 -9.34 7.42
C ARG A 91 -9.09 -10.75 7.34
N ARG A 92 -9.49 -11.53 6.33
CA ARG A 92 -8.95 -12.87 6.12
C ARG A 92 -7.49 -12.84 5.69
N TYR A 93 -7.09 -11.88 4.85
CA TYR A 93 -5.68 -11.72 4.45
C TYR A 93 -4.82 -11.22 5.60
N ARG A 94 -5.32 -10.30 6.44
CA ARG A 94 -4.61 -9.88 7.66
C ARG A 94 -4.36 -11.07 8.59
N LEU A 95 -5.41 -11.82 8.92
CA LEU A 95 -5.27 -13.01 9.77
C LEU A 95 -4.30 -14.03 9.17
N LEU A 96 -4.37 -14.26 7.85
CA LEU A 96 -3.43 -15.13 7.17
C LEU A 96 -2.00 -14.60 7.25
N ALA A 97 -1.79 -13.30 7.05
CA ALA A 97 -0.49 -12.66 7.17
C ALA A 97 0.08 -12.79 8.58
N GLU A 98 -0.73 -12.56 9.62
CA GLU A 98 -0.34 -12.78 11.02
C GLU A 98 0.07 -14.23 11.29
N MET A 99 -0.72 -15.21 10.82
CA MET A 99 -0.41 -16.63 10.97
C MET A 99 0.90 -17.00 10.28
N LEU A 100 1.10 -16.55 9.03
CA LEU A 100 2.30 -16.84 8.26
C LEU A 100 3.53 -16.16 8.86
N THR A 101 3.41 -14.92 9.31
CA THR A 101 4.52 -14.19 9.93
C THR A 101 4.89 -14.81 11.28
N SER A 102 3.89 -15.20 12.08
CA SER A 102 4.14 -15.94 13.35
C SER A 102 4.83 -17.29 13.09
N LEU A 103 4.44 -18.00 12.02
CA LEU A 103 5.10 -19.25 11.62
C LEU A 103 6.56 -19.00 11.24
N ILE A 104 6.84 -18.01 10.41
CA ILE A 104 8.19 -17.62 10.00
C ILE A 104 9.04 -17.27 11.22
N ALA A 105 8.52 -16.40 12.10
CA ALA A 105 9.21 -15.97 13.31
C ALA A 105 9.50 -17.12 14.29
N GLY A 106 8.61 -18.11 14.35
CA GLY A 106 8.75 -19.26 15.27
C GLY A 106 9.58 -20.44 14.75
N VAL A 107 9.67 -20.60 13.43
CA VAL A 107 10.30 -21.81 12.82
C VAL A 107 11.65 -21.51 12.19
N MET A 108 11.86 -20.31 11.65
CA MET A 108 13.10 -19.99 10.96
C MET A 108 14.22 -19.59 11.94
N PRO A 109 15.46 -20.10 11.78
CA PRO A 109 16.58 -19.73 12.65
C PRO A 109 16.93 -18.24 12.61
N LYS A 110 16.70 -17.60 11.46
CA LYS A 110 16.99 -16.19 11.18
C LYS A 110 15.86 -15.57 10.37
N PRO A 111 14.71 -15.34 10.99
CA PRO A 111 13.50 -14.92 10.28
C PRO A 111 13.67 -13.57 9.57
N GLY A 112 14.39 -12.62 10.16
CA GLY A 112 14.65 -11.31 9.56
C GLY A 112 15.53 -11.39 8.32
N GLU A 113 16.59 -12.23 8.30
CA GLU A 113 17.45 -12.43 7.12
C GLU A 113 16.65 -13.05 5.96
N ALA A 114 15.84 -14.07 6.27
CA ALA A 114 14.98 -14.71 5.27
C ALA A 114 13.93 -13.76 4.72
N ALA A 115 13.34 -12.92 5.57
CA ALA A 115 12.39 -11.91 5.17
C ALA A 115 13.05 -10.84 4.28
N ALA A 116 14.27 -10.40 4.60
CA ALA A 116 15.02 -9.47 3.77
C ALA A 116 15.32 -10.05 2.38
N GLU A 117 15.69 -11.35 2.29
CA GLU A 117 15.92 -12.00 1.00
C GLU A 117 14.63 -12.08 0.17
N ALA A 118 13.54 -12.53 0.77
CA ALA A 118 12.23 -12.53 0.12
C ALA A 118 11.85 -11.12 -0.35
N GLY A 119 12.11 -10.10 0.49
CA GLY A 119 11.92 -8.70 0.11
C GLY A 119 12.72 -8.31 -1.11
N ARG A 120 14.01 -8.70 -1.19
CA ARG A 120 14.87 -8.41 -2.35
C ARG A 120 14.34 -9.05 -3.64
N GLU A 121 13.85 -10.28 -3.57
CA GLU A 121 13.25 -10.95 -4.72
C GLU A 121 11.99 -10.22 -5.19
N TRP A 122 11.09 -9.85 -4.27
CA TRP A 122 9.89 -9.10 -4.59
C TRP A 122 10.20 -7.69 -5.11
N GLY A 123 11.20 -7.01 -4.55
CA GLY A 123 11.64 -5.71 -5.03
C GLY A 123 12.12 -5.74 -6.48
N ARG A 124 12.88 -6.78 -6.85
CA ARG A 124 13.29 -7.02 -8.25
C ARG A 124 12.08 -7.29 -9.15
N TYR A 125 11.14 -8.11 -8.70
CA TYR A 125 9.95 -8.47 -9.47
C TYR A 125 9.02 -7.28 -9.74
N LEU A 126 8.86 -6.39 -8.76
CA LEU A 126 7.96 -5.23 -8.85
C LEU A 126 8.57 -4.04 -9.62
N THR A 127 9.85 -4.13 -9.99
CA THR A 127 10.57 -3.00 -10.57
C THR A 127 11.03 -3.32 -11.98
N GLU A 128 10.72 -2.44 -12.93
CA GLU A 128 11.21 -2.57 -14.29
C GLU A 128 12.73 -2.35 -14.38
N GLN A 129 13.40 -3.25 -15.08
CA GLN A 129 14.82 -3.11 -15.37
C GLN A 129 15.04 -2.08 -16.48
N PRO A 130 15.85 -1.04 -16.27
CA PRO A 130 16.17 -0.10 -17.33
C PRO A 130 16.97 -0.78 -18.46
N PRO A 131 16.90 -0.27 -19.69
CA PRO A 131 17.71 -0.78 -20.81
C PRO A 131 19.19 -0.90 -20.46
N PRO A 132 19.94 -1.86 -21.05
CA PRO A 132 21.34 -2.12 -20.67
C PRO A 132 22.29 -0.92 -20.76
N TYR A 133 21.99 0.00 -21.68
CA TYR A 133 22.79 1.21 -21.92
C TYR A 133 22.36 2.41 -21.06
N GLN A 134 21.23 2.34 -20.38
CA GLN A 134 20.75 3.43 -19.52
C GLN A 134 21.35 3.28 -18.12
N ARG A 135 22.02 4.33 -17.66
CA ARG A 135 22.50 4.46 -16.28
C ARG A 135 21.63 5.50 -15.58
N LEU A 136 21.04 5.11 -14.48
CA LEU A 136 20.27 6.04 -13.67
C LEU A 136 21.20 6.84 -12.76
N GLY A 137 20.89 8.13 -12.59
CA GLY A 137 21.45 8.95 -11.53
C GLY A 137 20.80 8.60 -10.18
N ALA A 138 21.44 9.02 -9.08
CA ALA A 138 20.93 8.73 -7.73
C ALA A 138 19.54 9.33 -7.51
N SER A 139 19.30 10.57 -7.92
CA SER A 139 17.98 11.24 -7.77
C SER A 139 16.90 10.51 -8.57
N GLU A 140 17.17 10.14 -9.83
CA GLU A 140 16.20 9.40 -10.66
C GLU A 140 15.89 8.03 -10.07
N ALA A 141 16.88 7.33 -9.52
CA ALA A 141 16.68 6.05 -8.85
C ALA A 141 15.79 6.19 -7.60
N VAL A 142 15.98 7.27 -6.82
CA VAL A 142 15.14 7.59 -5.66
C VAL A 142 13.70 7.91 -6.09
N GLU A 143 13.50 8.68 -7.15
CA GLU A 143 12.17 8.99 -7.70
C GLU A 143 11.44 7.71 -8.14
N ARG A 144 12.12 6.83 -8.87
CA ARG A 144 11.53 5.54 -9.31
C ARG A 144 11.22 4.61 -8.13
N LEU A 145 12.11 4.55 -7.13
CA LEU A 145 11.83 3.81 -5.91
C LEU A 145 10.60 4.37 -5.18
N THR A 146 10.49 5.70 -5.10
CA THR A 146 9.32 6.38 -4.52
C THR A 146 8.04 5.96 -5.25
N ALA A 147 8.02 6.00 -6.58
CA ALA A 147 6.86 5.55 -7.37
C ALA A 147 6.51 4.07 -7.10
N THR A 148 7.50 3.17 -7.09
CA THR A 148 7.28 1.75 -6.77
C THR A 148 6.67 1.57 -5.37
N LEU A 149 7.17 2.30 -4.38
CA LEU A 149 6.64 2.24 -3.01
C LEU A 149 5.21 2.79 -2.91
N GLU A 150 4.88 3.84 -3.68
CA GLU A 150 3.51 4.37 -3.78
C GLU A 150 2.54 3.32 -4.34
N GLU A 151 2.92 2.60 -5.40
CA GLU A 151 2.13 1.53 -6.00
C GLU A 151 1.86 0.39 -5.01
N VAL A 152 2.85 0.04 -4.19
CA VAL A 152 2.71 -0.97 -3.12
C VAL A 152 1.79 -0.46 -1.99
N GLY A 153 1.61 0.85 -1.87
CA GLY A 153 0.68 1.47 -0.90
C GLY A 153 1.35 2.20 0.26
N PHE A 154 2.67 2.40 0.21
CA PHE A 154 3.36 3.33 1.10
C PHE A 154 3.03 4.78 0.73
N ALA A 155 3.34 5.72 1.61
CA ALA A 155 3.31 7.16 1.31
C ALA A 155 4.72 7.72 1.51
N PRO A 156 5.63 7.51 0.54
CA PRO A 156 7.01 7.96 0.64
C PRO A 156 7.13 9.45 0.34
N GLU A 157 7.98 10.13 1.11
CA GLU A 157 8.40 11.53 0.90
C GLU A 157 9.93 11.56 0.86
N ALA A 158 10.51 11.89 -0.29
CA ALA A 158 11.94 12.09 -0.41
C ALA A 158 12.34 13.40 0.27
N VAL A 159 13.32 13.35 1.17
CA VAL A 159 13.87 14.55 1.79
C VAL A 159 14.97 15.10 0.89
N ALA A 160 14.76 16.32 0.39
CA ALA A 160 15.73 16.98 -0.48
C ALA A 160 17.01 17.39 0.27
N GLY A 161 18.17 17.23 -0.39
CA GLY A 161 19.42 17.88 0.01
C GLY A 161 20.26 17.17 1.07
N GLY A 162 19.97 15.91 1.43
CA GLY A 162 20.79 15.13 2.36
C GLY A 162 21.65 14.05 1.70
N THR A 163 22.86 13.79 2.22
CA THR A 163 23.61 12.57 1.96
C THR A 163 23.88 11.92 3.32
N PRO A 164 23.34 10.73 3.65
CA PRO A 164 22.54 9.85 2.82
C PRO A 164 21.13 10.39 2.48
N TYR A 165 20.57 9.95 1.35
CA TYR A 165 19.17 10.26 1.02
C TYR A 165 18.25 9.67 2.06
N GLN A 166 17.18 10.37 2.42
CA GLN A 166 16.17 9.91 3.36
C GLN A 166 14.81 9.81 2.67
N LEU A 167 14.11 8.72 2.88
CA LEU A 167 12.71 8.56 2.53
C LEU A 167 11.90 8.48 3.82
N ARG A 168 10.99 9.42 4.00
CA ARG A 168 9.98 9.40 5.05
C ARG A 168 8.78 8.62 4.58
N LEU A 169 8.44 7.54 5.27
CA LEU A 169 7.35 6.64 4.93
C LEU A 169 6.21 6.87 5.92
N ARG A 170 5.25 7.72 5.56
CA ARG A 170 4.16 8.16 6.46
C ARG A 170 3.02 7.17 6.56
N ARG A 171 3.02 6.14 5.73
CA ARG A 171 2.06 5.04 5.78
C ARG A 171 2.77 3.74 5.47
N CYS A 172 2.57 2.75 6.31
CA CYS A 172 3.00 1.37 6.04
C CYS A 172 1.77 0.52 5.74
N PRO A 173 1.65 -0.09 4.55
CA PRO A 173 0.52 -0.97 4.23
C PRO A 173 0.53 -2.26 5.05
N PHE A 174 1.66 -2.59 5.70
CA PHE A 174 1.85 -3.78 6.53
C PHE A 174 1.83 -3.47 8.03
N ARG A 175 1.46 -2.25 8.41
CA ARG A 175 1.58 -1.73 9.78
C ARG A 175 1.00 -2.68 10.82
N GLU A 176 -0.21 -3.17 10.59
CA GLU A 176 -0.95 -4.01 11.53
C GLU A 176 -0.20 -5.29 11.91
N VAL A 177 0.52 -5.88 10.94
CA VAL A 177 1.37 -7.05 11.18
C VAL A 177 2.74 -6.64 11.72
N ALA A 178 3.28 -5.52 11.21
CA ALA A 178 4.57 -5.00 11.63
C ALA A 178 4.62 -4.59 13.11
N GLU A 179 3.51 -4.13 13.69
CA GLU A 179 3.42 -3.78 15.12
C GLU A 179 3.75 -4.98 16.03
N ASN A 180 3.44 -6.22 15.59
CA ASN A 180 3.72 -7.45 16.33
C ASN A 180 4.99 -8.18 15.87
N HIS A 181 5.46 -7.92 14.65
CA HIS A 181 6.53 -8.68 13.98
C HIS A 181 7.50 -7.74 13.23
N GLN A 182 8.05 -6.73 13.92
CA GLN A 182 8.97 -5.76 13.32
C GLN A 182 10.22 -6.40 12.72
N ASP A 183 10.76 -7.40 13.41
CA ASP A 183 11.96 -8.16 13.03
C ASP A 183 11.81 -8.89 11.70
N VAL A 184 10.59 -9.23 11.31
CA VAL A 184 10.28 -9.88 10.02
C VAL A 184 9.83 -8.85 9.00
N ILE A 185 8.78 -8.09 9.32
CA ILE A 185 8.12 -7.21 8.34
C ILE A 185 8.97 -6.01 7.95
N CYS A 186 9.72 -5.41 8.88
CA CYS A 186 10.57 -4.27 8.55
C CYS A 186 11.81 -4.72 7.77
N GLN A 187 12.31 -5.94 8.00
CA GLN A 187 13.39 -6.52 7.19
C GLN A 187 12.91 -6.88 5.77
N LEU A 188 11.70 -7.42 5.63
CA LEU A 188 11.06 -7.63 4.33
C LEU A 188 10.99 -6.32 3.54
N HIS A 189 10.54 -5.24 4.18
CA HIS A 189 10.42 -3.92 3.55
C HIS A 189 11.79 -3.35 3.16
N LEU A 190 12.80 -3.44 4.04
CA LEU A 190 14.18 -3.04 3.71
C LEU A 190 14.69 -3.82 2.49
N GLY A 191 14.49 -5.14 2.48
CA GLY A 191 14.83 -6.01 1.36
C GLY A 191 14.13 -5.58 0.06
N LEU A 192 12.84 -5.24 0.12
CA LEU A 192 12.09 -4.78 -1.05
C LEU A 192 12.73 -3.54 -1.68
N MET A 193 13.09 -2.54 -0.87
CA MET A 193 13.80 -1.35 -1.37
C MET A 193 15.17 -1.69 -1.95
N GLN A 194 15.93 -2.60 -1.30
CA GLN A 194 17.22 -3.07 -1.80
C GLN A 194 17.08 -3.78 -3.15
N GLY A 195 16.10 -4.67 -3.28
CA GLY A 195 15.82 -5.39 -4.52
C GLY A 195 15.42 -4.49 -5.67
N ALA A 196 14.55 -3.50 -5.40
CA ALA A 196 14.13 -2.51 -6.38
C ALA A 196 15.32 -1.68 -6.90
N LEU A 197 16.15 -1.15 -6.01
CA LEU A 197 17.34 -0.38 -6.37
C LEU A 197 18.38 -1.23 -7.15
N ALA A 198 18.57 -2.48 -6.74
CA ALA A 198 19.45 -3.40 -7.45
C ALA A 198 18.95 -3.71 -8.87
N GLN A 199 17.62 -3.92 -9.04
CA GLN A 199 17.02 -4.14 -10.36
C GLN A 199 17.21 -2.96 -11.29
N MET A 200 17.11 -1.75 -10.76
CA MET A 200 17.36 -0.51 -11.46
C MET A 200 18.86 -0.26 -11.74
N ARG A 201 19.76 -1.08 -11.20
CA ARG A 201 21.22 -0.81 -11.22
C ARG A 201 21.55 0.57 -10.68
N ALA A 202 20.85 0.97 -9.62
CA ALA A 202 20.96 2.27 -9.00
C ALA A 202 22.35 2.49 -8.37
N PRO A 203 22.89 3.71 -8.39
CA PRO A 203 24.14 4.04 -7.70
C PRO A 203 23.94 4.26 -6.19
N VAL A 204 22.80 3.91 -5.67
CA VAL A 204 22.43 3.97 -4.23
C VAL A 204 21.80 2.65 -3.80
N THR A 205 21.90 2.32 -2.52
CA THR A 205 21.24 1.17 -1.90
C THR A 205 20.51 1.59 -0.63
N ALA A 206 19.45 0.87 -0.27
CA ALA A 206 18.80 1.05 1.02
C ALA A 206 19.69 0.40 2.11
N ASP A 207 20.26 1.25 2.95
CA ASP A 207 21.22 0.86 3.99
C ASP A 207 20.48 0.36 5.24
N ARG A 208 19.54 1.16 5.73
CA ARG A 208 18.76 0.84 6.92
C ARG A 208 17.36 1.43 6.87
N LEU A 209 16.47 0.84 7.66
CA LEU A 209 15.14 1.33 7.94
C LEU A 209 14.98 1.52 9.44
N GLU A 210 14.61 2.71 9.87
CA GLU A 210 14.21 3.02 11.25
C GLU A 210 12.67 2.95 11.33
N PRO A 211 12.11 1.88 11.90
CA PRO A 211 10.66 1.72 11.98
C PRO A 211 10.08 2.57 13.11
N PHE A 212 8.89 3.10 12.88
CA PHE A 212 8.06 3.78 13.88
C PHE A 212 8.79 4.85 14.70
N VAL A 213 9.62 5.69 14.05
CA VAL A 213 10.24 6.87 14.70
C VAL A 213 9.18 7.84 15.25
N GLU A 214 7.99 7.83 14.63
CA GLU A 214 6.72 8.36 15.14
C GLU A 214 5.64 7.30 14.88
N PRO A 215 4.47 7.36 15.52
CA PRO A 215 3.43 6.33 15.40
C PRO A 215 3.04 5.94 13.97
N SER A 216 3.21 6.84 12.99
CA SER A 216 2.90 6.59 11.58
C SER A 216 4.08 6.87 10.64
N LEU A 217 5.30 7.01 11.15
CA LEU A 217 6.46 7.39 10.37
C LEU A 217 7.59 6.38 10.54
N CYS A 218 8.07 5.84 9.41
CA CYS A 218 9.34 5.15 9.32
C CYS A 218 10.32 5.97 8.48
N ILE A 219 11.62 5.84 8.70
CA ILE A 219 12.64 6.51 7.91
C ILE A 219 13.56 5.48 7.28
N ALA A 220 13.64 5.48 5.95
CA ALA A 220 14.62 4.71 5.21
C ALA A 220 15.80 5.59 4.80
N TYR A 221 17.01 5.06 4.98
CA TYR A 221 18.25 5.72 4.59
C TYR A 221 18.85 5.03 3.39
N LEU A 222 19.18 5.83 2.36
CA LEU A 222 19.79 5.33 1.13
C LEU A 222 21.20 5.85 1.03
N ALA A 223 22.18 4.95 0.98
CA ALA A 223 23.59 5.27 0.92
C ALA A 223 24.16 5.03 -0.48
N THR A 224 25.15 5.83 -0.87
CA THR A 224 26.01 5.52 -2.00
C THR A 224 27.09 4.49 -1.55
N PRO A 225 27.58 3.62 -2.45
CA PRO A 225 28.62 2.64 -2.10
C PRO A 225 29.89 3.24 -1.46
N GLN A 226 30.17 4.53 -1.71
CA GLN A 226 31.31 5.23 -1.16
C GLN A 226 31.16 5.69 0.29
N SER A 227 29.91 5.78 0.80
CA SER A 227 29.68 6.22 2.20
C SER A 227 29.80 5.08 3.23
N GLN A 228 29.81 3.82 2.77
CA GLN A 228 29.98 2.65 3.65
C GLN A 228 31.42 2.41 4.09
N ALA A 229 32.41 2.97 3.40
CA ALA A 229 33.84 2.78 3.71
C ALA A 229 34.33 3.61 4.90
N SER A 230 33.55 4.58 5.39
CA SER A 230 33.99 5.56 6.40
C SER A 230 33.57 5.24 7.85
N THR A 231 32.78 4.19 8.09
CA THR A 231 32.25 3.85 9.42
C THR A 231 32.95 2.66 10.09
N GLY A 232 34.05 2.17 9.51
CA GLY A 232 34.84 1.04 9.99
C GLY A 232 36.27 1.42 10.39
N SER A 233 36.45 2.35 11.32
CA SER A 233 37.75 2.59 11.99
C SER A 233 37.51 2.87 13.46
#